data_dbc4c5b1d6d6e92e94b7ea2fb99e045c
#
_entry.id   dbc4c5b1d6d6e92e94b7ea2fb99e045c
#
_cell.length_a   1.000
_cell.length_b   1.000
_cell.length_c   1.000
_cell.angle_alpha   90.00
_cell.angle_beta   90.00
_cell.angle_gamma   90.00
#
_symmetry.space_group_name_H-M   'P 1'
#
loop_
_entity.id
_entity.type
_entity.pdbx_description
1 polymer ?
#
loop_
_entity_poly.entity_id
_entity_poly.type
_entity_poly.pdbx_seq_one_letter_code
_entity_poly.pdbx_strand_id
1 'polypeptide(L)'
;IKFLLKSGEWIDINIFVLLLSSSRFRVYRLSLSKTQDILCSFIDDAFETFGGVPEELLTDNMKTVMDQPRTAYSKGKVNPRFAQFASDYGFKVRPCIAARPQTKEKVEAPMKLLDEPYAYNGLLEYHELNQLVHKLNERINHAVHPGTGRIPVMYLQKEKAHLSPLPRNVIRKPYQMTHTTVKVNSSCMITYRSNQYSVPPKYLGKRLVLQVYDNYLYVYYNTELIVIHPISAKKLNYTHDHYVAISKQTFKEQTMDIEKIAKEKP
;
A
#
# COMPACT_ATOMS: atom_id res chain seq x y z
N ILE A 1 9.07 -8.99 3.57
CA ILE A 1 8.95 -10.33 4.20
C ILE A 1 8.13 -11.20 3.27
N LYS A 2 8.60 -12.43 3.02
CA LYS A 2 7.81 -13.42 2.28
C LYS A 2 6.75 -14.01 3.21
N PHE A 3 5.52 -14.08 2.72
CA PHE A 3 4.38 -14.63 3.45
C PHE A 3 3.64 -15.62 2.56
N LEU A 4 3.30 -16.80 3.11
CA LEU A 4 2.50 -17.81 2.43
C LEU A 4 1.03 -17.55 2.71
N LEU A 5 0.21 -17.40 1.68
CA LEU A 5 -1.23 -17.31 1.82
C LEU A 5 -1.85 -18.70 2.00
N LYS A 6 -3.05 -18.76 2.55
CA LYS A 6 -3.85 -19.98 2.67
C LYS A 6 -4.10 -20.65 1.32
N SER A 7 -4.17 -19.85 0.25
CA SER A 7 -4.25 -20.33 -1.15
C SER A 7 -3.01 -21.06 -1.65
N GLY A 8 -1.90 -21.06 -0.89
CA GLY A 8 -0.61 -21.64 -1.29
C GLY A 8 0.28 -20.66 -2.09
N GLU A 9 -0.18 -19.43 -2.30
CA GLU A 9 0.59 -18.40 -3.01
C GLU A 9 1.59 -17.72 -2.06
N TRP A 10 2.85 -17.56 -2.52
CA TRP A 10 3.86 -16.76 -1.82
C TRP A 10 3.81 -15.31 -2.27
N ILE A 11 3.71 -14.40 -1.32
CA ILE A 11 3.67 -12.96 -1.55
C ILE A 11 4.78 -12.24 -0.79
N ASP A 12 5.23 -11.11 -1.33
CA ASP A 12 6.11 -10.20 -0.62
C ASP A 12 5.28 -9.11 0.07
N ILE A 13 5.27 -9.13 1.40
CA ILE A 13 4.58 -8.12 2.20
C ILE A 13 5.56 -7.12 2.80
N ASN A 14 5.12 -5.89 2.88
CA ASN A 14 5.78 -4.81 3.59
C ASN A 14 4.82 -4.28 4.65
N ILE A 15 5.32 -3.97 5.84
CA ILE A 15 4.53 -3.33 6.87
C ILE A 15 5.20 -2.00 7.20
N PHE A 16 4.46 -0.94 6.93
CA PHE A 16 4.85 0.41 7.35
C PHE A 16 4.40 0.64 8.79
N VAL A 17 5.21 1.35 9.53
CA VAL A 17 4.87 1.80 10.88
C VAL A 17 5.26 3.25 11.06
N LEU A 18 4.36 4.03 11.62
CA LEU A 18 4.62 5.39 12.07
C LEU A 18 4.23 5.50 13.54
N LEU A 19 5.10 6.11 14.36
CA LEU A 19 5.00 6.16 15.80
C LEU A 19 5.16 7.60 16.28
N LEU A 20 4.23 8.09 17.08
CA LEU A 20 4.40 9.34 17.81
C LEU A 20 5.30 9.16 19.03
N SER A 21 6.23 10.09 19.23
CA SER A 21 7.33 9.93 20.20
C SER A 21 6.88 10.03 21.66
N SER A 22 5.89 10.86 21.96
CA SER A 22 5.41 11.12 23.32
C SER A 22 4.35 10.11 23.76
N SER A 23 3.25 10.00 23.03
CA SER A 23 2.14 9.08 23.34
C SER A 23 2.47 7.62 23.11
N ARG A 24 3.46 7.33 22.28
CA ARG A 24 3.72 5.99 21.73
C ARG A 24 2.57 5.45 20.86
N PHE A 25 1.64 6.31 20.48
CA PHE A 25 0.58 5.96 19.54
C PHE A 25 1.18 5.66 18.18
N ARG A 26 0.72 4.57 17.54
CA ARG A 26 1.30 4.08 16.30
C ARG A 26 0.25 3.66 15.30
N VAL A 27 0.61 3.72 14.04
CA VAL A 27 -0.19 3.26 12.91
C VAL A 27 0.63 2.24 12.12
N TYR A 28 0.02 1.08 11.87
CA TYR A 28 0.58 0.05 11.01
C TYR A 28 -0.24 -0.05 9.73
N ARG A 29 0.43 -0.29 8.61
CA ARG A 29 -0.22 -0.56 7.33
C ARG A 29 0.49 -1.69 6.60
N LEU A 30 -0.28 -2.70 6.23
CA LEU A 30 0.17 -3.76 5.33
C LEU A 30 0.20 -3.23 3.89
N SER A 31 1.25 -3.56 3.15
CA SER A 31 1.40 -3.19 1.74
C SER A 31 2.15 -4.26 0.95
N LEU A 32 1.79 -4.41 -0.31
CA LEU A 32 2.48 -5.29 -1.25
C LEU A 32 3.67 -4.63 -1.92
N SER A 33 3.77 -3.33 -1.81
CA SER A 33 4.81 -2.54 -2.42
C SER A 33 5.39 -1.55 -1.42
N LYS A 34 6.64 -1.16 -1.64
CA LYS A 34 7.38 -0.17 -0.86
C LYS A 34 7.81 1.03 -1.70
N THR A 35 7.05 1.38 -2.72
CA THR A 35 7.33 2.57 -3.53
C THR A 35 7.19 3.84 -2.69
N GLN A 36 7.84 4.90 -3.14
CA GLN A 36 7.78 6.20 -2.47
C GLN A 36 6.35 6.74 -2.36
N ASP A 37 5.53 6.46 -3.37
CA ASP A 37 4.14 6.91 -3.43
C ASP A 37 3.27 6.26 -2.36
N ILE A 38 3.45 4.95 -2.19
CA ILE A 38 2.78 4.21 -1.12
C ILE A 38 3.24 4.70 0.25
N LEU A 39 4.53 5.01 0.39
CA LEU A 39 5.05 5.57 1.63
C LEU A 39 4.44 6.94 1.93
N CYS A 40 4.37 7.85 0.95
CA CYS A 40 3.74 9.17 1.12
C CYS A 40 2.26 9.05 1.47
N SER A 41 1.51 8.17 0.78
CA SER A 41 0.11 7.89 1.10
C SER A 41 -0.07 7.32 2.50
N PHE A 42 0.82 6.42 2.93
CA PHE A 42 0.80 5.88 4.29
C PHE A 42 1.03 6.97 5.34
N ILE A 43 2.00 7.86 5.10
CA ILE A 43 2.31 8.96 6.02
C ILE A 43 1.13 9.94 6.09
N ASP A 44 0.47 10.25 4.96
CA ASP A 44 -0.74 11.09 4.94
C ASP A 44 -1.86 10.49 5.78
N ASP A 45 -2.18 9.20 5.59
CA ASP A 45 -3.21 8.48 6.36
C ASP A 45 -2.86 8.43 7.86
N ALA A 46 -1.57 8.26 8.18
CA ALA A 46 -1.11 8.23 9.57
C ALA A 46 -1.23 9.61 10.22
N PHE A 47 -0.88 10.68 9.53
CA PHE A 47 -1.06 12.07 10.03
C PHE A 47 -2.54 12.40 10.22
N GLU A 48 -3.42 11.92 9.35
CA GLU A 48 -4.87 12.05 9.53
C GLU A 48 -5.33 11.30 10.79
N THR A 49 -4.85 10.09 11.01
CA THR A 49 -5.13 9.30 12.22
C THR A 49 -4.60 9.98 13.48
N PHE A 50 -3.41 10.58 13.43
CA PHE A 50 -2.86 11.36 14.54
C PHE A 50 -3.65 12.65 14.80
N GLY A 51 -4.32 13.17 13.77
CA GLY A 51 -5.04 14.44 13.80
C GLY A 51 -4.16 15.66 13.57
N GLY A 52 -2.98 15.48 12.95
CA GLY A 52 -2.06 16.55 12.60
C GLY A 52 -0.67 16.04 12.20
N VAL A 53 0.20 16.98 11.86
CA VAL A 53 1.55 16.75 11.34
C VAL A 53 2.58 17.00 12.44
N PRO A 54 3.47 16.05 12.76
CA PRO A 54 4.56 16.28 13.71
C PRO A 54 5.61 17.23 13.11
N GLU A 55 6.34 17.96 13.96
CA GLU A 55 7.39 18.88 13.51
C GLU A 55 8.53 18.16 12.77
N GLU A 56 8.88 16.95 13.22
CA GLU A 56 9.99 16.17 12.66
C GLU A 56 9.56 14.72 12.42
N LEU A 57 10.00 14.16 11.30
CA LEU A 57 9.87 12.74 10.98
C LEU A 57 11.25 12.09 11.03
N LEU A 58 11.47 11.26 12.06
CA LEU A 58 12.65 10.42 12.14
C LEU A 58 12.45 9.18 11.26
N THR A 59 13.38 8.96 10.33
CA THR A 59 13.31 7.84 9.37
C THR A 59 14.66 7.14 9.26
N ASP A 60 14.66 5.87 8.90
CA ASP A 60 15.88 5.20 8.49
C ASP A 60 16.35 5.68 7.09
N ASN A 61 17.53 5.22 6.66
CA ASN A 61 18.10 5.59 5.37
C ASN A 61 17.51 4.79 4.20
N MET A 62 16.19 4.55 4.19
CA MET A 62 15.58 3.83 3.08
C MET A 62 15.66 4.61 1.76
N LYS A 63 15.84 3.91 0.65
CA LYS A 63 15.99 4.50 -0.69
C LYS A 63 14.79 5.35 -1.14
N THR A 64 13.62 5.11 -0.59
CA THR A 64 12.41 5.89 -0.86
C THR A 64 12.43 7.28 -0.22
N VAL A 65 13.31 7.49 0.77
CA VAL A 65 13.47 8.75 1.49
C VAL A 65 14.81 9.40 1.17
N MET A 66 15.88 8.61 1.05
CA MET A 66 17.24 9.11 0.90
C MET A 66 17.87 8.63 -0.40
N ASP A 67 18.35 9.56 -1.24
CA ASP A 67 19.21 9.26 -2.39
C ASP A 67 20.61 8.88 -1.93
N GLN A 68 21.10 9.57 -0.89
CA GLN A 68 22.37 9.28 -0.24
C GLN A 68 22.15 9.14 1.26
N PRO A 69 22.55 8.01 1.88
CA PRO A 69 22.32 7.76 3.29
C PRO A 69 23.08 8.76 4.17
N ARG A 70 22.49 9.11 5.31
CA ARG A 70 23.16 9.87 6.35
C ARG A 70 24.17 8.96 7.07
N THR A 71 25.39 9.45 7.22
CA THR A 71 26.46 8.80 7.98
C THR A 71 26.94 9.69 9.15
N ALA A 72 27.91 9.22 9.92
CA ALA A 72 28.54 10.05 10.94
C ALA A 72 29.28 11.28 10.35
N TYR A 73 29.68 11.18 9.09
CA TYR A 73 30.51 12.19 8.39
C TYR A 73 29.74 12.96 7.29
N SER A 74 28.52 12.54 6.97
CA SER A 74 27.71 13.17 5.91
C SER A 74 26.26 13.32 6.36
N LYS A 75 25.65 14.48 6.08
CA LYS A 75 24.22 14.73 6.31
C LYS A 75 23.32 13.86 5.41
N GLY A 76 23.91 13.23 4.37
CA GLY A 76 23.15 12.52 3.33
C GLY A 76 22.38 13.48 2.43
N LYS A 77 21.62 12.90 1.48
CA LYS A 77 20.78 13.65 0.57
C LYS A 77 19.37 13.03 0.56
N VAL A 78 18.38 13.82 0.97
CA VAL A 78 16.97 13.44 0.88
C VAL A 78 16.55 13.40 -0.58
N ASN A 79 15.75 12.41 -0.97
CA ASN A 79 15.17 12.35 -2.30
C ASN A 79 14.33 13.60 -2.57
N PRO A 80 14.47 14.27 -3.73
CA PRO A 80 13.80 15.55 -4.02
C PRO A 80 12.26 15.47 -3.90
N ARG A 81 11.65 14.38 -4.34
CA ARG A 81 10.20 14.20 -4.26
C ARG A 81 9.73 14.02 -2.81
N PHE A 82 10.49 13.30 -1.98
CA PHE A 82 10.18 13.18 -0.57
C PHE A 82 10.43 14.49 0.18
N ALA A 83 11.44 15.27 -0.22
CA ALA A 83 11.69 16.62 0.32
C ALA A 83 10.54 17.56 -0.02
N GLN A 84 9.98 17.48 -1.25
CA GLN A 84 8.78 18.24 -1.63
C GLN A 84 7.58 17.86 -0.78
N PHE A 85 7.33 16.55 -0.60
CA PHE A 85 6.27 16.06 0.29
C PHE A 85 6.42 16.60 1.72
N ALA A 86 7.63 16.56 2.27
CA ALA A 86 7.91 17.09 3.60
C ALA A 86 7.65 18.61 3.69
N SER A 87 8.03 19.36 2.65
CA SER A 87 7.76 20.78 2.53
C SER A 87 6.26 21.10 2.46
N ASP A 88 5.51 20.34 1.65
CA ASP A 88 4.07 20.52 1.47
C ASP A 88 3.28 20.25 2.76
N TYR A 89 3.81 19.34 3.60
CA TYR A 89 3.21 19.00 4.92
C TYR A 89 3.79 19.83 6.08
N GLY A 90 4.91 20.51 5.86
CA GLY A 90 5.53 21.38 6.87
C GLY A 90 6.32 20.66 7.95
N PHE A 91 6.80 19.43 7.68
CA PHE A 91 7.63 18.68 8.63
C PHE A 91 9.11 18.60 8.17
N LYS A 92 10.00 18.42 9.14
CA LYS A 92 11.44 18.23 8.86
C LYS A 92 11.77 16.73 8.76
N VAL A 93 12.49 16.36 7.72
CA VAL A 93 13.02 14.98 7.58
C VAL A 93 14.30 14.84 8.40
N ARG A 94 14.33 13.88 9.33
CA ARG A 94 15.48 13.62 10.18
C ARG A 94 15.97 12.18 9.99
N PRO A 95 16.89 11.93 9.04
CA PRO A 95 17.41 10.59 8.81
C PRO A 95 18.25 10.10 10.01
N CYS A 96 18.10 8.85 10.38
CA CYS A 96 18.94 8.19 11.37
C CYS A 96 20.39 8.15 10.88
N ILE A 97 21.34 8.23 11.83
CA ILE A 97 22.75 8.00 11.50
C ILE A 97 22.95 6.49 11.32
N ALA A 98 23.50 6.08 10.18
CA ALA A 98 23.83 4.68 9.93
C ALA A 98 24.76 4.13 11.03
N ALA A 99 24.54 2.87 11.45
CA ALA A 99 25.33 2.17 12.45
C ALA A 99 25.27 2.72 13.91
N ARG A 100 24.25 3.54 14.25
CA ARG A 100 24.01 3.92 15.65
C ARG A 100 22.75 3.22 16.19
N PRO A 101 22.86 2.16 17.03
CA PRO A 101 21.72 1.39 17.53
C PRO A 101 20.71 2.21 18.32
N GLN A 102 21.16 3.17 19.13
CA GLN A 102 20.34 4.00 20.02
C GLN A 102 19.26 4.84 19.30
N THR A 103 19.47 5.18 18.04
CA THR A 103 18.46 5.88 17.23
C THR A 103 17.43 4.92 16.64
N LYS A 104 17.76 3.62 16.54
CA LYS A 104 16.91 2.57 15.97
C LYS A 104 15.99 1.87 16.97
N GLU A 105 16.36 1.81 18.25
CA GLU A 105 15.58 1.09 19.28
C GLU A 105 14.10 1.50 19.31
N LYS A 106 13.82 2.80 19.12
CA LYS A 106 12.43 3.31 19.09
C LYS A 106 11.63 2.82 17.88
N VAL A 107 12.31 2.42 16.80
CA VAL A 107 11.70 1.94 15.56
C VAL A 107 11.72 0.41 15.49
N GLU A 108 12.75 -0.23 16.05
CA GLU A 108 12.89 -1.71 16.02
C GLU A 108 11.95 -2.42 16.98
N ALA A 109 11.67 -1.85 18.16
CA ALA A 109 10.72 -2.43 19.10
C ALA A 109 9.31 -2.62 18.54
N PRO A 110 8.73 -1.67 17.77
CA PRO A 110 7.47 -1.88 17.08
C PRO A 110 7.50 -2.99 16.03
N MET A 111 8.67 -3.27 15.43
CA MET A 111 8.81 -4.28 14.39
C MET A 111 8.81 -5.72 14.93
N LYS A 112 9.23 -5.95 16.18
CA LYS A 112 9.15 -7.26 16.84
C LYS A 112 7.73 -7.83 16.91
N LEU A 113 6.73 -6.95 16.87
CA LEU A 113 5.33 -7.35 16.88
C LEU A 113 4.90 -8.05 15.59
N LEU A 114 5.69 -7.93 14.52
CA LEU A 114 5.44 -8.58 13.24
C LEU A 114 5.70 -10.09 13.27
N ASP A 115 6.29 -10.61 14.34
CA ASP A 115 6.41 -12.05 14.56
C ASP A 115 5.02 -12.70 14.72
N GLU A 116 4.04 -11.94 15.24
CA GLU A 116 2.68 -12.45 15.42
C GLU A 116 1.94 -12.69 14.08
N PRO A 117 1.86 -11.76 13.12
CA PRO A 117 1.35 -12.06 11.78
C PRO A 117 2.08 -13.21 11.10
N TYR A 118 3.38 -13.36 11.32
CA TYR A 118 4.16 -14.43 10.73
C TYR A 118 3.80 -15.82 11.28
N ALA A 119 3.32 -15.90 12.52
CA ALA A 119 2.80 -17.14 13.10
C ALA A 119 1.58 -17.70 12.34
N TYR A 120 0.88 -16.86 11.58
CA TYR A 120 -0.27 -17.26 10.73
C TYR A 120 0.13 -17.56 9.27
N ASN A 121 1.42 -17.75 9.01
CA ASN A 121 1.93 -18.08 7.68
C ASN A 121 1.28 -19.39 7.14
N GLY A 122 0.67 -19.33 5.97
CA GLY A 122 -0.10 -20.43 5.39
C GLY A 122 -1.53 -20.59 5.90
N LEU A 123 -2.00 -19.75 6.82
CA LEU A 123 -3.32 -19.87 7.45
C LEU A 123 -4.31 -18.79 7.02
N LEU A 124 -3.83 -17.65 6.52
CA LEU A 124 -4.64 -16.48 6.19
C LEU A 124 -4.56 -16.13 4.71
N GLU A 125 -5.67 -15.60 4.18
CA GLU A 125 -5.67 -14.84 2.94
C GLU A 125 -5.24 -13.40 3.19
N TYR A 126 -4.89 -12.67 2.13
CA TYR A 126 -4.37 -11.29 2.25
C TYR A 126 -5.32 -10.35 3.00
N HIS A 127 -6.62 -10.45 2.74
CA HIS A 127 -7.60 -9.58 3.43
C HIS A 127 -7.72 -9.91 4.93
N GLU A 128 -7.58 -11.19 5.31
CA GLU A 128 -7.57 -11.64 6.72
C GLU A 128 -6.29 -11.17 7.42
N LEU A 129 -5.15 -11.26 6.74
CA LEU A 129 -3.88 -10.73 7.22
C LEU A 129 -3.95 -9.21 7.45
N ASN A 130 -4.58 -8.48 6.53
CA ASN A 130 -4.78 -7.03 6.69
C ASN A 130 -5.68 -6.70 7.89
N GLN A 131 -6.76 -7.47 8.09
CA GLN A 131 -7.62 -7.33 9.27
C GLN A 131 -6.86 -7.66 10.57
N LEU A 132 -5.99 -8.67 10.55
CA LEU A 132 -5.15 -9.00 11.70
C LEU A 132 -4.22 -7.83 12.06
N VAL A 133 -3.56 -7.22 11.07
CA VAL A 133 -2.69 -6.03 11.29
C VAL A 133 -3.48 -4.87 11.89
N HIS A 134 -4.72 -4.63 11.44
CA HIS A 134 -5.60 -3.63 12.04
C HIS A 134 -5.94 -3.94 13.50
N LYS A 135 -6.35 -5.17 13.82
CA LYS A 135 -6.65 -5.59 15.20
C LYS A 135 -5.43 -5.47 16.11
N LEU A 136 -4.24 -5.82 15.59
CA LEU A 136 -2.98 -5.64 16.31
C LEU A 136 -2.70 -4.18 16.62
N ASN A 137 -2.92 -3.31 15.64
CA ASN A 137 -2.75 -1.87 15.80
C ASN A 137 -3.67 -1.30 16.89
N GLU A 138 -4.94 -1.68 16.89
CA GLU A 138 -5.90 -1.28 17.92
C GLU A 138 -5.49 -1.81 19.30
N ARG A 139 -5.19 -3.11 19.41
CA ARG A 139 -4.78 -3.75 20.67
C ARG A 139 -3.60 -3.04 21.31
N ILE A 140 -2.58 -2.69 20.52
CA ILE A 140 -1.36 -2.06 21.02
C ILE A 140 -1.62 -0.64 21.49
N ASN A 141 -2.43 0.11 20.78
CA ASN A 141 -2.74 1.49 21.13
C ASN A 141 -3.65 1.59 22.37
N HIS A 142 -4.38 0.51 22.70
CA HIS A 142 -5.23 0.43 23.88
C HIS A 142 -4.59 -0.31 25.07
N ALA A 143 -3.47 -0.98 24.87
CA ALA A 143 -2.73 -1.65 25.93
C ALA A 143 -1.75 -0.71 26.64
N VAL A 144 -1.41 -1.03 27.90
CA VAL A 144 -0.35 -0.32 28.61
C VAL A 144 1.00 -0.53 27.92
N HIS A 145 1.65 0.54 27.52
CA HIS A 145 2.96 0.49 26.87
C HIS A 145 4.06 0.16 27.91
N PRO A 146 4.81 -0.95 27.77
CA PRO A 146 5.74 -1.43 28.81
C PRO A 146 6.80 -0.41 29.23
N GLY A 147 7.31 0.35 28.26
CA GLY A 147 8.41 1.31 28.53
C GLY A 147 7.95 2.65 29.10
N THR A 148 6.64 2.98 29.08
CA THR A 148 6.14 4.26 29.58
C THR A 148 5.08 4.11 30.68
N GLY A 149 4.51 2.91 30.87
CA GLY A 149 3.40 2.66 31.78
C GLY A 149 2.09 3.35 31.35
N ARG A 150 2.00 3.85 30.10
CA ARG A 150 0.89 4.66 29.61
C ARG A 150 0.12 3.93 28.51
N ILE A 151 -1.16 4.23 28.38
CA ILE A 151 -2.00 3.73 27.27
C ILE A 151 -1.92 4.74 26.12
N PRO A 152 -1.35 4.37 24.95
CA PRO A 152 -1.04 5.31 23.86
C PRO A 152 -2.24 6.16 23.41
N VAL A 153 -3.41 5.57 23.22
CA VAL A 153 -4.61 6.27 22.75
C VAL A 153 -5.05 7.39 23.69
N MET A 154 -4.88 7.21 25.01
CA MET A 154 -5.26 8.23 26.00
C MET A 154 -4.30 9.43 25.99
N TYR A 155 -3.02 9.19 25.66
CA TYR A 155 -2.02 10.25 25.58
C TYR A 155 -1.96 10.93 24.22
N LEU A 156 -2.53 10.32 23.17
CA LEU A 156 -2.65 10.92 21.85
C LEU A 156 -3.34 12.29 21.91
N GLN A 157 -4.41 12.44 22.71
CA GLN A 157 -5.14 13.71 22.82
C GLN A 157 -4.26 14.86 23.34
N LYS A 158 -3.34 14.56 24.27
CA LYS A 158 -2.38 15.56 24.77
C LYS A 158 -1.33 15.92 23.71
N GLU A 159 -0.86 14.92 22.94
CA GLU A 159 0.14 15.13 21.89
C GLU A 159 -0.44 15.87 20.68
N LYS A 160 -1.72 15.69 20.37
CA LYS A 160 -2.41 16.42 19.29
C LYS A 160 -2.30 17.94 19.40
N ALA A 161 -2.29 18.48 20.60
CA ALA A 161 -2.13 19.91 20.84
C ALA A 161 -0.78 20.48 20.33
N HIS A 162 0.19 19.61 20.11
CA HIS A 162 1.54 19.98 19.62
C HIS A 162 1.76 19.62 18.14
N LEU A 163 0.76 19.05 17.47
CA LEU A 163 0.83 18.75 16.04
C LEU A 163 0.37 19.98 15.23
N SER A 164 1.03 20.19 14.10
CA SER A 164 0.60 21.20 13.12
C SER A 164 -0.68 20.73 12.40
N PRO A 165 -1.54 21.65 11.94
CA PRO A 165 -2.71 21.30 11.16
C PRO A 165 -2.34 20.53 9.89
N LEU A 166 -3.20 19.60 9.46
CA LEU A 166 -3.06 18.95 8.16
C LEU A 166 -3.13 19.97 7.02
N PRO A 167 -2.35 19.80 5.95
CA PRO A 167 -2.49 20.63 4.76
C PRO A 167 -3.89 20.55 4.14
N ARG A 168 -4.26 21.54 3.35
CA ARG A 168 -5.52 21.53 2.60
C ARG A 168 -5.59 20.33 1.66
N ASN A 169 -6.78 19.80 1.41
CA ASN A 169 -6.99 18.63 0.55
C ASN A 169 -6.38 18.77 -0.86
N VAL A 170 -6.31 19.99 -1.41
CA VAL A 170 -5.67 20.24 -2.71
C VAL A 170 -4.18 19.87 -2.69
N ILE A 171 -3.50 20.11 -1.56
CA ILE A 171 -2.07 19.76 -1.38
C ILE A 171 -1.91 18.26 -1.09
N ARG A 172 -2.83 17.65 -0.32
CA ARG A 172 -2.80 16.24 0.07
C ARG A 172 -3.14 15.29 -1.08
N LYS A 173 -4.09 15.68 -1.93
CA LYS A 173 -4.64 14.85 -3.01
C LYS A 173 -3.60 14.17 -3.93
N PRO A 174 -2.48 14.81 -4.34
CA PRO A 174 -1.44 14.15 -5.12
C PRO A 174 -0.74 13.00 -4.41
N TYR A 175 -0.77 12.95 -3.08
CA TYR A 175 -0.13 11.94 -2.25
C TYR A 175 -1.08 10.83 -1.81
N GLN A 176 -2.38 11.03 -1.98
CA GLN A 176 -3.41 10.05 -1.59
C GLN A 176 -3.59 9.00 -2.66
N MET A 177 -3.67 7.74 -2.24
CA MET A 177 -3.99 6.63 -3.13
C MET A 177 -5.49 6.32 -3.05
N THR A 178 -6.14 6.31 -4.21
CA THR A 178 -7.53 5.88 -4.28
C THR A 178 -7.60 4.38 -4.54
N HIS A 179 -8.27 3.64 -3.67
CA HIS A 179 -8.54 2.22 -3.83
C HIS A 179 -9.99 2.01 -4.22
N THR A 180 -10.24 1.27 -5.28
CA THR A 180 -11.59 0.93 -5.74
C THR A 180 -11.64 -0.54 -6.13
N THR A 181 -12.68 -1.25 -5.70
CA THR A 181 -12.90 -2.63 -6.13
C THR A 181 -13.85 -2.66 -7.31
N VAL A 182 -13.47 -3.34 -8.39
CA VAL A 182 -14.27 -3.48 -9.61
C VAL A 182 -14.40 -4.94 -10.02
N LYS A 183 -15.48 -5.28 -10.71
CA LYS A 183 -15.69 -6.62 -11.29
C LYS A 183 -15.29 -6.60 -12.76
N VAL A 184 -14.56 -7.63 -13.20
CA VAL A 184 -14.26 -7.83 -14.63
C VAL A 184 -15.52 -8.24 -15.35
N ASN A 185 -15.86 -7.54 -16.42
CA ASN A 185 -17.02 -7.84 -17.26
C ASN A 185 -16.75 -8.98 -18.26
N SER A 186 -17.79 -9.40 -19.01
CA SER A 186 -17.71 -10.47 -20.01
C SER A 186 -16.72 -10.20 -21.14
N SER A 187 -16.38 -8.93 -21.39
CA SER A 187 -15.41 -8.53 -22.41
C SER A 187 -13.98 -8.44 -21.86
N CYS A 188 -13.70 -9.02 -20.68
CA CYS A 188 -12.40 -8.93 -19.99
C CYS A 188 -11.96 -7.48 -19.73
N MET A 189 -12.89 -6.59 -19.39
CA MET A 189 -12.66 -5.19 -19.14
C MET A 189 -13.09 -4.82 -17.73
N ILE A 190 -12.38 -3.86 -17.14
CA ILE A 190 -12.76 -3.16 -15.93
C ILE A 190 -13.13 -1.72 -16.26
N THR A 191 -14.00 -1.12 -15.46
CA THR A 191 -14.45 0.27 -15.66
C THR A 191 -13.86 1.17 -14.59
N TYR A 192 -13.21 2.26 -15.03
CA TYR A 192 -12.76 3.34 -14.17
C TYR A 192 -13.08 4.70 -14.81
N ARG A 193 -13.76 5.59 -14.07
CA ARG A 193 -14.21 6.92 -14.56
C ARG A 193 -14.89 6.87 -15.95
N SER A 194 -15.82 5.92 -16.12
CA SER A 194 -16.58 5.69 -17.38
C SER A 194 -15.73 5.22 -18.58
N ASN A 195 -14.46 4.94 -18.40
CA ASN A 195 -13.58 4.34 -19.40
C ASN A 195 -13.28 2.89 -19.06
N GLN A 196 -13.07 2.07 -20.07
CA GLN A 196 -12.82 0.63 -19.91
C GLN A 196 -11.35 0.32 -20.19
N TYR A 197 -10.78 -0.60 -19.39
CA TYR A 197 -9.39 -1.01 -19.45
C TYR A 197 -9.31 -2.53 -19.48
N SER A 198 -8.53 -3.08 -20.41
CA SER A 198 -8.42 -4.52 -20.58
C SER A 198 -7.65 -5.20 -19.45
N VAL A 199 -8.06 -6.41 -19.11
CA VAL A 199 -7.33 -7.30 -18.19
C VAL A 199 -7.19 -8.67 -18.82
N PRO A 200 -6.22 -9.52 -18.37
CA PRO A 200 -6.07 -10.87 -18.90
C PRO A 200 -7.36 -11.69 -18.73
N PRO A 201 -7.75 -12.53 -19.73
CA PRO A 201 -8.99 -13.30 -19.71
C PRO A 201 -9.15 -14.23 -18.49
N LYS A 202 -8.05 -14.70 -17.91
CA LYS A 202 -8.05 -15.55 -16.71
C LYS A 202 -8.73 -14.92 -15.48
N TYR A 203 -8.95 -13.60 -15.51
CA TYR A 203 -9.63 -12.85 -14.44
C TYR A 203 -11.09 -12.53 -14.75
N LEU A 204 -11.68 -13.11 -15.78
CA LEU A 204 -13.09 -12.94 -16.14
C LEU A 204 -13.99 -13.17 -14.91
N GLY A 205 -14.89 -12.22 -14.63
CA GLY A 205 -15.84 -12.30 -13.52
C GLY A 205 -15.23 -12.11 -12.12
N LYS A 206 -13.90 -12.04 -11.99
CA LYS A 206 -13.23 -11.81 -10.71
C LYS A 206 -13.40 -10.36 -10.25
N ARG A 207 -13.24 -10.12 -8.95
CA ARG A 207 -13.14 -8.78 -8.37
C ARG A 207 -11.67 -8.40 -8.27
N LEU A 208 -11.33 -7.24 -8.81
CA LEU A 208 -9.99 -6.69 -8.84
C LEU A 208 -9.94 -5.40 -8.02
N VAL A 209 -8.79 -5.13 -7.42
CA VAL A 209 -8.54 -3.88 -6.70
C VAL A 209 -7.79 -2.93 -7.64
N LEU A 210 -8.34 -1.73 -7.80
CA LEU A 210 -7.72 -0.65 -8.54
C LEU A 210 -7.05 0.30 -7.56
N GLN A 211 -5.80 0.63 -7.83
CA GLN A 211 -5.07 1.70 -7.18
C GLN A 211 -4.75 2.77 -8.23
N VAL A 212 -5.12 4.00 -7.94
CA VAL A 212 -4.85 5.12 -8.84
C VAL A 212 -3.77 5.99 -8.22
N TYR A 213 -2.70 6.13 -8.97
CA TYR A 213 -1.59 6.95 -8.58
C TYR A 213 -0.88 7.54 -9.81
N ASP A 214 -0.45 8.80 -9.72
CA ASP A 214 0.35 9.52 -10.74
C ASP A 214 -0.16 9.33 -12.17
N ASN A 215 -1.46 9.44 -12.37
CA ASN A 215 -2.15 9.24 -13.65
C ASN A 215 -2.06 7.83 -14.24
N TYR A 216 -1.72 6.83 -13.40
CA TYR A 216 -1.73 5.42 -13.76
C TYR A 216 -2.77 4.65 -12.94
N LEU A 217 -3.34 3.63 -13.56
CA LEU A 217 -4.26 2.67 -12.98
C LEU A 217 -3.52 1.36 -12.77
N TYR A 218 -3.23 1.03 -11.52
CA TYR A 218 -2.63 -0.24 -11.10
C TYR A 218 -3.75 -1.20 -10.78
N VAL A 219 -3.76 -2.36 -11.43
CA VAL A 219 -4.81 -3.37 -11.29
C VAL A 219 -4.23 -4.58 -10.57
N TYR A 220 -4.86 -4.96 -9.45
CA TYR A 220 -4.43 -6.09 -8.62
C TYR A 220 -5.53 -7.14 -8.51
N TYR A 221 -5.13 -8.40 -8.52
CA TYR A 221 -5.94 -9.53 -8.06
C TYR A 221 -5.31 -10.11 -6.80
N ASN A 222 -6.05 -10.09 -5.69
CA ASN A 222 -5.51 -10.33 -4.36
C ASN A 222 -4.30 -9.42 -4.09
N THR A 223 -3.10 -9.94 -4.28
CA THR A 223 -1.82 -9.27 -4.03
C THR A 223 -0.96 -9.14 -5.28
N GLU A 224 -1.35 -9.83 -6.37
CA GLU A 224 -0.62 -9.83 -7.64
C GLU A 224 -0.97 -8.57 -8.44
N LEU A 225 0.05 -7.81 -8.84
CA LEU A 225 -0.11 -6.74 -9.82
C LEU A 225 -0.30 -7.38 -11.20
N ILE A 226 -1.51 -7.22 -11.77
CA ILE A 226 -1.88 -7.84 -13.05
C ILE A 226 -1.43 -7.00 -14.24
N VAL A 227 -1.71 -5.69 -14.17
CA VAL A 227 -1.45 -4.74 -15.26
C VAL A 227 -1.44 -3.31 -14.74
N ILE A 228 -0.67 -2.46 -15.41
CA ILE A 228 -0.65 -1.01 -15.22
C ILE A 228 -1.14 -0.36 -16.51
N HIS A 229 -2.16 0.50 -16.42
CA HIS A 229 -2.64 1.30 -17.52
C HIS A 229 -2.39 2.79 -17.27
N PRO A 230 -1.94 3.56 -18.25
CA PRO A 230 -2.05 5.01 -18.17
C PRO A 230 -3.54 5.39 -18.18
N ILE A 231 -3.93 6.33 -17.30
CA ILE A 231 -5.30 6.86 -17.31
C ILE A 231 -5.48 7.69 -18.58
N SER A 232 -6.49 7.35 -19.35
CA SER A 232 -6.74 7.90 -20.67
C SER A 232 -8.16 8.44 -20.77
N ALA A 233 -8.37 9.42 -21.65
CA ALA A 233 -9.71 9.91 -22.03
C ALA A 233 -10.42 8.97 -23.01
N LYS A 234 -9.73 7.98 -23.59
CA LYS A 234 -10.30 7.02 -24.52
C LYS A 234 -11.30 6.09 -23.81
N LYS A 235 -12.43 5.81 -24.44
CA LYS A 235 -13.47 4.91 -23.92
C LYS A 235 -12.98 3.48 -23.72
N LEU A 236 -12.14 2.98 -24.62
CA LEU A 236 -11.60 1.62 -24.63
C LEU A 236 -10.07 1.68 -24.67
N ASN A 237 -9.44 1.02 -23.68
CA ASN A 237 -7.99 0.98 -23.51
C ASN A 237 -7.55 -0.49 -23.44
N TYR A 238 -6.97 -0.97 -24.54
CA TYR A 238 -6.46 -2.33 -24.67
C TYR A 238 -4.94 -2.37 -24.54
N THR A 239 -4.45 -3.37 -23.83
CA THR A 239 -3.07 -3.82 -23.95
C THR A 239 -3.00 -4.84 -25.09
N HIS A 240 -1.98 -4.77 -25.94
CA HIS A 240 -1.84 -5.67 -27.09
C HIS A 240 -1.95 -7.15 -26.70
N ASP A 241 -1.25 -7.55 -25.66
CA ASP A 241 -1.20 -8.94 -25.17
C ASP A 241 -2.60 -9.43 -24.72
N HIS A 242 -3.37 -8.56 -24.06
CA HIS A 242 -4.74 -8.89 -23.64
C HIS A 242 -5.65 -9.07 -24.84
N TYR A 243 -5.54 -8.21 -25.85
CA TYR A 243 -6.32 -8.32 -27.07
C TYR A 243 -6.06 -9.65 -27.79
N VAL A 244 -4.78 -10.02 -27.95
CA VAL A 244 -4.40 -11.30 -28.56
C VAL A 244 -4.92 -12.51 -27.75
N ALA A 245 -4.82 -12.44 -26.41
CA ALA A 245 -5.29 -13.51 -25.53
C ALA A 245 -6.83 -13.69 -25.60
N ILE A 246 -7.58 -12.58 -25.59
CA ILE A 246 -9.05 -12.58 -25.71
C ILE A 246 -9.47 -13.14 -27.06
N SER A 247 -8.86 -12.68 -28.17
CA SER A 247 -9.14 -13.18 -29.52
C SER A 247 -8.92 -14.68 -29.64
N LYS A 248 -7.80 -15.20 -29.12
CA LYS A 248 -7.51 -16.65 -29.12
C LYS A 248 -8.54 -17.46 -28.33
N GLN A 249 -9.05 -16.94 -27.24
CA GLN A 249 -10.07 -17.62 -26.43
C GLN A 249 -11.40 -17.66 -27.17
N THR A 250 -11.84 -16.55 -27.74
CA THR A 250 -13.09 -16.47 -28.53
C THR A 250 -13.06 -17.41 -29.75
N PHE A 251 -11.94 -17.49 -30.45
CA PHE A 251 -11.79 -18.43 -31.57
C PHE A 251 -11.85 -19.89 -31.11
N LYS A 252 -11.24 -20.26 -29.97
CA LYS A 252 -11.33 -21.62 -29.43
C LYS A 252 -12.78 -21.99 -29.02
N GLU A 253 -13.50 -21.08 -28.38
CA GLU A 253 -14.88 -21.30 -27.99
C GLU A 253 -15.78 -21.49 -29.21
N GLN A 254 -15.63 -20.66 -30.25
CA GLN A 254 -16.37 -20.80 -31.51
C GLN A 254 -16.06 -22.13 -32.23
N THR A 255 -14.81 -22.57 -32.22
CA THR A 255 -14.42 -23.85 -32.83
C THR A 255 -15.02 -25.04 -32.05
N MET A 256 -15.01 -25.00 -30.71
CA MET A 256 -15.64 -26.04 -29.88
C MET A 256 -17.16 -26.11 -30.04
N ASP A 257 -17.84 -24.96 -30.22
CA ASP A 257 -19.27 -24.91 -30.46
C ASP A 257 -19.62 -25.49 -31.84
N ILE A 258 -18.82 -25.21 -32.86
CA ILE A 258 -18.98 -25.78 -34.21
C ILE A 258 -18.77 -27.29 -34.18
N GLU A 259 -17.76 -27.79 -33.47
CA GLU A 259 -17.50 -29.23 -33.30
C GLU A 259 -18.61 -29.96 -32.53
N LYS A 260 -19.22 -29.30 -31.52
CA LYS A 260 -20.40 -29.83 -30.81
C LYS A 260 -21.60 -29.94 -31.72
N ILE A 261 -21.91 -28.89 -32.46
CA ILE A 261 -23.01 -28.85 -33.40
C ILE A 261 -22.82 -29.89 -34.54
N ALA A 262 -21.58 -30.10 -34.96
CA ALA A 262 -21.25 -31.12 -35.97
C ALA A 262 -21.42 -32.56 -35.46
N LYS A 263 -21.26 -32.81 -34.15
CA LYS A 263 -21.43 -34.10 -33.51
C LYS A 263 -22.91 -34.41 -33.14
N GLU A 264 -23.76 -33.38 -33.06
CA GLU A 264 -25.17 -33.51 -32.70
C GLU A 264 -26.11 -33.63 -33.93
N LYS A 265 -25.56 -33.59 -35.16
CA LYS A 265 -26.32 -33.92 -36.37
C LYS A 265 -26.20 -35.39 -36.69
N PRO A 266 -27.34 -36.14 -36.73
CA PRO A 266 -27.41 -37.54 -37.11
C PRO A 266 -26.95 -37.81 -38.54
#